data_18877e8f58d4e9f2c4b3d5bab330e4ab
#
_entry.id   18877e8f58d4e9f2c4b3d5bab330e4ab
#
_cell.length_a   1.000
_cell.length_b   1.000
_cell.length_c   1.000
_cell.angle_alpha   90.00
_cell.angle_beta   90.00
_cell.angle_gamma   90.00
#
_symmetry.space_group_name_H-M   'P 1'
#
loop_
_entity.id
_entity.type
_entity.pdbx_description
1 polymer ?
#
loop_
_entity_poly.entity_id
_entity_poly.type
_entity_poly.pdbx_seq_one_letter_code
_entity_poly.pdbx_strand_id
1 'polypeptide(L)'
;MLESKSCIFLSPIRKSLVALTLLFVLTGVANAQQNNQAPEGFTGLFNGKDLSGWHGMGHFSPVKLAAMSEQERKAKRDADWENAQQHWSVENGEIVNDGQGAYLTSDREYGDFEFRIDYKATPKSDSGIYLRANPQVQIWDIKNEKQWKHGSEKGSGGLWNNKKANNGKDPLVLADNPMGQWNRLRIQQIGARTNVWLNDKLVVDWASMENFWDRSRAHFPTGPIQLQTHGGEIRWRNVFIKEIDAEAANKILSSHTNEGFTPIFNGKDFAGLAGDVDKYEIKDGILSNKNKQSGTIYTAKEYSDFVARLEFRLPPAGNNGLAIRYPGSGDPAYTGMCELQILDSEHESYAPLDPRQYHGSAYGMAAATRGYLRPVGQWNFQEVTVKGSTIKVELNGSVILETDLSTLDPKKFKSGSKHPGKDLTKGHLGLAGHNAPVEFRNLSIKVLE
;
A
#
# COMPACT_ATOMS: atom_id res chain seq x y z
N MET A 1 -99.14 10.68 -7.06
CA MET A 1 -99.41 11.35 -5.76
C MET A 1 -98.07 11.91 -5.32
N LEU A 2 -98.08 13.23 -5.36
CA LEU A 2 -97.51 14.19 -4.41
C LEU A 2 -96.00 14.11 -4.21
N GLU A 3 -95.33 15.06 -4.82
CA GLU A 3 -94.96 16.43 -4.26
C GLU A 3 -93.74 16.30 -3.31
N SER A 4 -92.78 17.01 -3.37
CA SER A 4 -92.29 18.37 -3.69
C SER A 4 -91.16 18.63 -2.70
N LYS A 5 -90.17 19.24 -2.92
CA LYS A 5 -89.77 20.65 -3.00
C LYS A 5 -88.26 20.78 -2.85
N SER A 6 -87.74 21.52 -3.73
CA SER A 6 -86.53 22.34 -3.71
C SER A 6 -86.08 22.86 -2.34
N CYS A 7 -84.79 22.98 -2.16
CA CYS A 7 -84.16 24.25 -1.77
C CYS A 7 -82.63 24.28 -2.11
N ILE A 8 -82.29 25.28 -2.84
CA ILE A 8 -80.99 25.80 -3.27
C ILE A 8 -80.32 26.46 -2.08
N PHE A 9 -79.05 26.24 -1.89
CA PHE A 9 -78.16 27.28 -1.35
C PHE A 9 -76.76 27.21 -2.03
N LEU A 10 -76.37 28.31 -2.61
CA LEU A 10 -75.20 28.68 -3.29
C LEU A 10 -74.01 28.94 -2.35
N SER A 11 -72.81 28.35 -2.70
CA SER A 11 -71.46 28.92 -2.77
C SER A 11 -70.93 29.70 -1.52
N PRO A 12 -69.54 29.86 -1.35
CA PRO A 12 -68.55 30.09 -2.45
C PRO A 12 -67.25 29.30 -2.36
N ILE A 13 -66.86 28.87 -3.51
CA ILE A 13 -65.44 28.49 -3.81
C ILE A 13 -64.71 29.81 -4.05
N ARG A 14 -63.64 30.04 -3.32
CA ARG A 14 -62.38 30.73 -3.72
C ARG A 14 -61.60 31.10 -2.46
N LYS A 15 -60.52 30.35 -2.24
CA LYS A 15 -59.22 30.80 -1.70
C LYS A 15 -58.46 29.60 -1.16
N SER A 16 -57.80 28.84 -2.01
CA SER A 16 -56.69 27.93 -1.62
C SER A 16 -56.03 27.39 -2.86
N LEU A 17 -55.41 28.24 -3.66
CA LEU A 17 -54.60 27.81 -4.79
C LEU A 17 -53.38 28.73 -5.03
N VAL A 18 -52.75 29.20 -3.94
CA VAL A 18 -51.50 30.00 -4.06
C VAL A 18 -50.40 29.50 -3.11
N ALA A 19 -50.68 28.51 -2.26
CA ALA A 19 -49.70 28.05 -1.26
C ALA A 19 -48.89 26.79 -1.65
N LEU A 20 -49.05 26.22 -2.89
CA LEU A 20 -48.39 24.96 -3.24
C LEU A 20 -47.25 25.12 -4.27
N THR A 21 -46.95 26.32 -4.75
CA THR A 21 -45.93 26.55 -5.75
C THR A 21 -44.59 27.09 -5.23
N LEU A 22 -44.49 27.37 -3.94
CA LEU A 22 -43.25 27.87 -3.31
C LEU A 22 -42.46 26.82 -2.54
N LEU A 23 -42.91 25.57 -2.45
CA LEU A 23 -42.20 24.51 -1.69
C LEU A 23 -41.35 23.59 -2.57
N PHE A 24 -41.37 23.76 -3.89
CA PHE A 24 -40.57 22.91 -4.81
C PHE A 24 -39.29 23.56 -5.34
N VAL A 25 -38.98 24.80 -4.94
CA VAL A 25 -37.74 25.50 -5.37
C VAL A 25 -36.64 25.42 -4.31
N LEU A 26 -36.93 24.97 -3.09
CA LEU A 26 -35.92 24.89 -2.01
C LEU A 26 -35.25 23.52 -1.81
N THR A 27 -35.62 22.49 -2.57
CA THR A 27 -34.97 21.18 -2.49
C THR A 27 -33.91 20.96 -3.57
N GLY A 28 -33.66 21.92 -4.45
CA GLY A 28 -32.66 21.87 -5.52
C GLY A 28 -31.30 22.48 -5.19
N VAL A 29 -31.09 23.04 -3.98
CA VAL A 29 -29.84 23.75 -3.64
C VAL A 29 -28.99 22.99 -2.62
N ALA A 30 -29.38 21.80 -2.19
CA ALA A 30 -28.70 21.07 -1.14
C ALA A 30 -27.84 19.91 -1.65
N ASN A 31 -26.99 20.10 -2.68
CA ASN A 31 -25.84 19.23 -2.97
C ASN A 31 -24.88 19.83 -4.00
N ALA A 32 -24.66 21.12 -4.00
CA ALA A 32 -23.39 21.62 -4.51
C ALA A 32 -22.33 21.22 -3.47
N GLN A 33 -21.77 20.02 -3.61
CA GLN A 33 -20.61 19.59 -2.82
C GLN A 33 -19.58 20.71 -2.94
N GLN A 34 -19.30 21.38 -1.82
CA GLN A 34 -18.38 22.51 -1.79
C GLN A 34 -17.01 21.96 -2.22
N ASN A 35 -16.56 22.31 -3.43
CA ASN A 35 -15.27 21.84 -3.96
C ASN A 35 -14.16 22.13 -2.95
N ASN A 36 -13.19 21.20 -2.86
CA ASN A 36 -12.03 21.27 -1.96
C ASN A 36 -12.32 21.22 -0.45
N GLN A 37 -13.54 20.84 -0.07
CA GLN A 37 -13.84 20.52 1.33
C GLN A 37 -13.54 19.05 1.59
N ALA A 38 -12.54 18.78 2.45
CA ALA A 38 -12.12 17.42 2.76
C ALA A 38 -13.26 16.65 3.46
N PRO A 39 -13.54 15.40 3.03
CA PRO A 39 -14.46 14.52 3.75
C PRO A 39 -13.92 14.18 5.15
N GLU A 40 -14.80 13.71 6.03
CA GLU A 40 -14.42 13.26 7.36
C GLU A 40 -13.27 12.25 7.32
N GLY A 41 -12.26 12.46 8.14
CA GLY A 41 -11.05 11.63 8.21
C GLY A 41 -10.02 11.86 7.08
N PHE A 42 -10.28 12.80 6.18
CA PHE A 42 -9.31 13.20 5.14
C PHE A 42 -8.70 14.57 5.41
N THR A 43 -7.47 14.75 4.97
CA THR A 43 -6.78 16.04 4.92
C THR A 43 -6.81 16.56 3.48
N GLY A 44 -7.17 17.84 3.30
CA GLY A 44 -7.07 18.52 2.01
C GLY A 44 -5.61 18.81 1.67
N LEU A 45 -5.16 18.40 0.50
CA LEU A 45 -3.85 18.76 -0.03
C LEU A 45 -3.90 20.02 -0.90
N PHE A 46 -5.08 20.48 -1.24
CA PHE A 46 -5.32 21.71 -1.97
C PHE A 46 -6.38 22.54 -1.26
N ASN A 47 -6.08 23.82 -1.01
CA ASN A 47 -6.92 24.74 -0.27
C ASN A 47 -7.95 25.49 -1.13
N GLY A 48 -7.95 25.26 -2.47
CA GLY A 48 -8.82 25.94 -3.41
C GLY A 48 -8.39 27.37 -3.78
N LYS A 49 -7.25 27.87 -3.30
CA LYS A 49 -6.83 29.28 -3.45
C LYS A 49 -5.45 29.44 -4.08
N ASP A 50 -4.49 28.64 -3.65
CA ASP A 50 -3.09 28.72 -4.07
C ASP A 50 -2.40 27.34 -3.99
N LEU A 51 -1.15 27.29 -4.40
CA LEU A 51 -0.33 26.06 -4.40
C LEU A 51 0.48 25.87 -3.10
N SER A 52 0.06 26.44 -1.98
CA SER A 52 0.67 26.21 -0.68
C SER A 52 0.66 24.71 -0.33
N GLY A 53 1.81 24.20 0.14
CA GLY A 53 2.00 22.75 0.41
C GLY A 53 2.47 21.96 -0.80
N TRP A 54 2.82 22.65 -1.90
CA TRP A 54 3.33 22.06 -3.12
C TRP A 54 4.62 22.74 -3.58
N HIS A 55 5.47 21.99 -4.28
CA HIS A 55 6.67 22.48 -4.96
C HIS A 55 6.81 21.82 -6.34
N GLY A 56 7.77 22.30 -7.14
CA GLY A 56 8.12 21.69 -8.42
C GLY A 56 9.13 20.54 -8.25
N MET A 57 8.95 19.45 -8.99
CA MET A 57 9.96 18.42 -9.17
C MET A 57 9.79 17.81 -10.57
N GLY A 58 10.86 17.75 -11.35
CA GLY A 58 10.84 17.06 -12.64
C GLY A 58 10.72 15.54 -12.48
N HIS A 59 10.67 14.82 -13.61
CA HIS A 59 10.79 13.35 -13.61
C HIS A 59 12.20 12.95 -13.13
N PHE A 60 12.36 12.72 -11.85
CA PHE A 60 13.65 12.50 -11.23
C PHE A 60 13.61 11.43 -10.13
N SER A 61 14.66 10.60 -10.07
CA SER A 61 14.76 9.51 -9.09
C SER A 61 14.92 10.05 -7.66
N PRO A 62 14.05 9.67 -6.71
CA PRO A 62 14.20 10.02 -5.29
C PRO A 62 15.55 9.57 -4.70
N VAL A 63 16.06 8.41 -5.14
CA VAL A 63 17.36 7.89 -4.69
C VAL A 63 18.50 8.79 -5.16
N LYS A 64 18.45 9.26 -6.42
CA LYS A 64 19.44 10.21 -6.93
C LYS A 64 19.34 11.56 -6.22
N LEU A 65 18.10 12.01 -5.94
CA LEU A 65 17.88 13.26 -5.19
C LEU A 65 18.45 13.17 -3.78
N ALA A 66 18.22 12.04 -3.09
CA ALA A 66 18.76 11.83 -1.74
C ALA A 66 20.31 11.76 -1.71
N ALA A 67 20.93 11.31 -2.80
CA ALA A 67 22.39 11.22 -2.92
C ALA A 67 23.09 12.58 -3.21
N MET A 68 22.31 13.62 -3.59
CA MET A 68 22.85 14.97 -3.81
C MET A 68 23.23 15.62 -2.49
N SER A 69 24.19 16.55 -2.53
CA SER A 69 24.46 17.47 -1.43
C SER A 69 23.24 18.37 -1.15
N GLU A 70 23.17 18.95 0.04
CA GLU A 70 22.09 19.86 0.41
C GLU A 70 22.00 21.07 -0.55
N GLN A 71 23.14 21.60 -0.95
CA GLN A 71 23.22 22.72 -1.90
C GLN A 71 22.66 22.35 -3.28
N GLU A 72 23.03 21.17 -3.80
CA GLU A 72 22.53 20.68 -5.09
C GLU A 72 21.02 20.41 -5.04
N ARG A 73 20.52 19.79 -3.96
CA ARG A 73 19.08 19.56 -3.76
C ARG A 73 18.30 20.86 -3.71
N LYS A 74 18.85 21.87 -2.99
CA LYS A 74 18.22 23.19 -2.92
C LYS A 74 18.18 23.85 -4.28
N ALA A 75 19.29 23.90 -5.00
CA ALA A 75 19.39 24.51 -6.33
C ALA A 75 18.43 23.85 -7.32
N LYS A 76 18.35 22.51 -7.30
CA LYS A 76 17.40 21.77 -8.13
C LYS A 76 15.96 22.10 -7.78
N ARG A 77 15.61 22.16 -6.50
CA ARG A 77 14.26 22.47 -6.03
C ARG A 77 13.82 23.86 -6.42
N ASP A 78 14.74 24.85 -6.26
CA ASP A 78 14.48 26.23 -6.64
C ASP A 78 14.22 26.35 -8.15
N ALA A 79 15.05 25.72 -8.99
CA ALA A 79 14.90 25.72 -10.44
C ALA A 79 13.63 24.98 -10.91
N ASP A 80 13.32 23.81 -10.34
CA ASP A 80 12.10 23.06 -10.66
C ASP A 80 10.84 23.84 -10.22
N TRP A 81 10.90 24.58 -9.10
CA TRP A 81 9.78 25.41 -8.65
C TRP A 81 9.58 26.64 -9.54
N GLU A 82 10.64 27.34 -9.91
CA GLU A 82 10.57 28.44 -10.87
C GLU A 82 9.96 28.00 -12.20
N ASN A 83 10.35 26.83 -12.67
CA ASN A 83 9.75 26.23 -13.88
C ASN A 83 8.27 25.85 -13.67
N ALA A 84 7.91 25.21 -12.54
CA ALA A 84 6.52 24.86 -12.24
C ALA A 84 5.61 26.10 -12.18
N GLN A 85 6.03 27.18 -11.57
CA GLN A 85 5.25 28.42 -11.45
C GLN A 85 4.87 29.05 -12.80
N GLN A 86 5.57 28.72 -13.88
CA GLN A 86 5.24 29.20 -15.23
C GLN A 86 4.12 28.38 -15.89
N HIS A 87 3.85 27.18 -15.39
CA HIS A 87 2.97 26.20 -16.04
C HIS A 87 1.82 25.71 -15.17
N TRP A 88 1.83 26.06 -13.87
CA TRP A 88 0.78 25.73 -12.93
C TRP A 88 0.13 26.98 -12.39
N SER A 89 -1.18 27.02 -12.39
CA SER A 89 -2.00 28.12 -11.85
C SER A 89 -3.15 27.60 -11.01
N VAL A 90 -3.84 28.51 -10.34
CA VAL A 90 -5.12 28.21 -9.66
C VAL A 90 -6.18 29.10 -10.27
N GLU A 91 -7.23 28.51 -10.82
CA GLU A 91 -8.35 29.18 -11.45
C GLU A 91 -9.69 28.64 -10.91
N ASN A 92 -10.51 29.49 -10.37
CA ASN A 92 -11.87 29.14 -9.88
C ASN A 92 -11.87 27.94 -8.90
N GLY A 93 -10.84 27.80 -8.05
CA GLY A 93 -10.72 26.69 -7.11
C GLY A 93 -10.24 25.38 -7.76
N GLU A 94 -9.70 25.44 -8.94
CA GLU A 94 -9.09 24.32 -9.66
C GLU A 94 -7.58 24.56 -9.81
N ILE A 95 -6.74 23.55 -9.59
CA ILE A 95 -5.35 23.55 -10.03
C ILE A 95 -5.36 23.31 -11.53
N VAL A 96 -4.62 24.10 -12.29
CA VAL A 96 -4.53 24.03 -13.75
C VAL A 96 -3.08 23.87 -14.17
N ASN A 97 -2.83 22.93 -15.07
CA ASN A 97 -1.56 22.77 -15.76
C ASN A 97 -1.75 22.83 -17.27
N ASP A 98 -0.90 23.53 -17.97
CA ASP A 98 -0.93 23.69 -19.44
C ASP A 98 -0.32 22.51 -20.22
N GLY A 99 0.09 21.45 -19.51
CA GLY A 99 0.74 20.25 -20.06
C GLY A 99 2.25 20.32 -20.10
N GLN A 100 2.86 21.34 -19.50
CA GLN A 100 4.30 21.57 -19.49
C GLN A 100 4.83 21.81 -18.06
N GLY A 101 6.14 21.93 -17.93
CA GLY A 101 6.82 22.28 -16.68
C GLY A 101 7.15 21.09 -15.78
N ALA A 102 7.74 21.39 -14.64
CA ALA A 102 8.01 20.40 -13.60
C ALA A 102 6.69 19.92 -12.97
N TYR A 103 6.69 18.67 -12.46
CA TYR A 103 5.51 18.08 -11.82
C TYR A 103 5.19 18.81 -10.51
N LEU A 104 3.91 19.02 -10.23
CA LEU A 104 3.46 19.55 -8.95
C LEU A 104 3.57 18.45 -7.89
N THR A 105 4.41 18.68 -6.88
CA THR A 105 4.83 17.68 -5.90
C THR A 105 4.45 18.13 -4.50
N SER A 106 3.82 17.26 -3.69
CA SER A 106 3.46 17.59 -2.30
C SER A 106 4.72 17.79 -1.44
N ASP A 107 4.68 18.78 -0.54
CA ASP A 107 5.78 19.04 0.39
C ASP A 107 5.95 17.93 1.44
N ARG A 108 4.84 17.27 1.81
CA ARG A 108 4.83 16.12 2.71
C ARG A 108 5.00 14.81 1.95
N GLU A 109 5.65 13.88 2.60
CA GLU A 109 5.71 12.48 2.19
C GLU A 109 4.64 11.66 2.93
N TYR A 110 4.20 10.58 2.28
CA TYR A 110 3.14 9.70 2.77
C TYR A 110 3.57 8.24 2.69
N GLY A 111 3.21 7.45 3.70
CA GLY A 111 3.36 6.00 3.75
C GLY A 111 2.13 5.27 3.18
N ASP A 112 1.38 4.60 4.05
CA ASP A 112 0.13 3.95 3.68
C ASP A 112 -1.03 4.97 3.68
N PHE A 113 -1.85 4.98 2.62
CA PHE A 113 -2.89 6.00 2.47
C PHE A 113 -4.07 5.57 1.59
N GLU A 114 -5.18 6.31 1.71
CA GLU A 114 -6.21 6.46 0.68
C GLU A 114 -6.13 7.89 0.13
N PHE A 115 -5.97 8.02 -1.19
CA PHE A 115 -5.89 9.30 -1.91
C PHE A 115 -7.09 9.46 -2.83
N ARG A 116 -7.68 10.65 -2.87
CA ARG A 116 -8.81 11.01 -3.72
C ARG A 116 -8.50 12.29 -4.47
N ILE A 117 -8.87 12.32 -5.76
CA ILE A 117 -8.68 13.48 -6.61
C ILE A 117 -9.68 13.44 -7.76
N ASP A 118 -10.21 14.59 -8.13
CA ASP A 118 -10.94 14.76 -9.37
C ASP A 118 -10.01 15.39 -10.42
N TYR A 119 -10.07 14.89 -11.66
CA TYR A 119 -9.36 15.49 -12.78
C TYR A 119 -10.28 15.71 -13.99
N LYS A 120 -9.94 16.72 -14.80
CA LYS A 120 -10.60 17.04 -16.08
C LYS A 120 -9.52 17.35 -17.10
N ALA A 121 -9.42 16.52 -18.12
CA ALA A 121 -8.39 16.58 -19.14
C ALA A 121 -8.97 17.03 -20.48
N THR A 122 -8.19 17.75 -21.28
CA THR A 122 -8.54 18.15 -22.65
C THR A 122 -8.19 17.04 -23.65
N PRO A 123 -8.74 17.08 -24.90
CA PRO A 123 -8.35 16.13 -25.94
C PRO A 123 -6.84 16.07 -26.17
N LYS A 124 -6.31 14.86 -26.31
CA LYS A 124 -4.89 14.51 -26.47
C LYS A 124 -4.03 14.72 -25.22
N SER A 125 -4.61 15.03 -24.08
CA SER A 125 -3.86 15.09 -22.82
C SER A 125 -3.27 13.73 -22.47
N ASP A 126 -2.07 13.79 -21.86
CA ASP A 126 -1.37 12.69 -21.21
C ASP A 126 -0.86 13.20 -19.85
N SER A 127 -1.10 12.46 -18.81
CA SER A 127 -0.73 12.82 -17.44
C SER A 127 -0.72 11.58 -16.55
N GLY A 128 -0.55 11.78 -15.25
CA GLY A 128 -0.61 10.70 -14.28
C GLY A 128 -0.38 11.19 -12.86
N ILE A 129 -0.57 10.29 -11.92
CA ILE A 129 -0.30 10.54 -10.50
C ILE A 129 0.83 9.63 -10.07
N TYR A 130 1.93 10.23 -9.62
CA TYR A 130 3.02 9.49 -9.00
C TYR A 130 2.71 9.27 -7.54
N LEU A 131 2.86 8.04 -7.10
CA LEU A 131 2.67 7.63 -5.72
C LEU A 131 4.04 7.43 -5.10
N ARG A 132 4.35 8.19 -4.03
CA ARG A 132 5.67 8.17 -3.37
C ARG A 132 6.83 8.43 -4.36
N ALA A 133 6.66 9.44 -5.22
CA ALA A 133 7.59 9.80 -6.30
C ALA A 133 7.91 8.66 -7.29
N ASN A 134 7.06 7.64 -7.38
CA ASN A 134 7.20 6.53 -8.32
C ASN A 134 6.08 6.57 -9.37
N PRO A 135 6.40 6.53 -10.68
CA PRO A 135 5.40 6.54 -11.75
C PRO A 135 4.61 5.24 -11.80
N GLN A 136 3.40 5.23 -12.20
CA GLN A 136 2.32 6.22 -12.12
C GLN A 136 0.96 5.53 -12.26
N VAL A 137 -0.07 6.11 -11.65
CA VAL A 137 -1.45 5.86 -12.05
C VAL A 137 -1.71 6.71 -13.30
N GLN A 138 -1.93 6.06 -14.43
CA GLN A 138 -1.96 6.70 -15.75
C GLN A 138 -3.26 7.45 -16.00
N ILE A 139 -3.18 8.61 -16.66
CA ILE A 139 -4.30 9.39 -17.20
C ILE A 139 -4.00 9.76 -18.64
N TRP A 140 -4.91 9.45 -19.57
CA TRP A 140 -4.76 9.80 -20.97
C TRP A 140 -6.07 9.90 -21.73
N ASP A 141 -6.01 10.46 -22.94
CA ASP A 141 -7.12 10.47 -23.87
C ASP A 141 -7.22 9.12 -24.58
N ILE A 142 -8.24 8.33 -24.21
CA ILE A 142 -8.52 7.01 -24.80
C ILE A 142 -8.82 7.03 -26.30
N LYS A 143 -9.16 8.20 -26.85
CA LYS A 143 -9.43 8.41 -28.28
C LYS A 143 -8.20 8.87 -29.07
N ASN A 144 -7.07 9.11 -28.41
CA ASN A 144 -5.83 9.48 -29.08
C ASN A 144 -5.16 8.23 -29.68
N GLU A 145 -5.47 7.92 -30.94
CA GLU A 145 -4.96 6.75 -31.66
C GLU A 145 -3.41 6.67 -31.67
N LYS A 146 -2.72 7.81 -31.59
CA LYS A 146 -1.25 7.84 -31.51
C LYS A 146 -0.72 7.17 -30.22
N GLN A 147 -1.53 7.11 -29.17
CA GLN A 147 -1.18 6.51 -27.89
C GLN A 147 -1.68 5.05 -27.75
N TRP A 148 -2.47 4.53 -28.67
CA TRP A 148 -2.95 3.14 -28.60
C TRP A 148 -1.82 2.12 -28.61
N LYS A 149 -0.70 2.41 -29.27
CA LYS A 149 0.52 1.59 -29.18
C LYS A 149 1.05 1.44 -27.74
N HIS A 150 0.63 2.30 -26.83
CA HIS A 150 0.97 2.28 -25.40
C HIS A 150 -0.17 1.74 -24.53
N GLY A 151 -1.33 1.45 -25.11
CA GLY A 151 -2.50 0.87 -24.43
C GLY A 151 -3.53 1.89 -23.96
N SER A 152 -3.52 3.13 -24.48
CA SER A 152 -4.45 4.18 -24.03
C SER A 152 -5.92 3.84 -24.32
N GLU A 153 -6.20 3.02 -25.32
CA GLU A 153 -7.55 2.55 -25.64
C GLU A 153 -8.18 1.68 -24.54
N LYS A 154 -7.35 1.16 -23.63
CA LYS A 154 -7.81 0.34 -22.51
C LYS A 154 -8.36 1.16 -21.34
N GLY A 155 -8.06 2.46 -21.28
CA GLY A 155 -8.51 3.36 -20.23
C GLY A 155 -7.40 3.92 -19.35
N SER A 156 -7.79 4.88 -18.51
CA SER A 156 -6.96 5.45 -17.44
C SER A 156 -7.04 4.64 -16.15
N GLY A 157 -6.17 4.95 -15.21
CA GLY A 157 -6.14 4.36 -13.87
C GLY A 157 -5.19 3.18 -13.70
N GLY A 158 -4.64 2.62 -14.79
CA GLY A 158 -3.66 1.54 -14.72
C GLY A 158 -2.31 1.99 -14.14
N LEU A 159 -1.56 1.06 -13.55
CA LEU A 159 -0.16 1.24 -13.10
C LEU A 159 0.77 1.07 -14.31
N TRP A 160 0.77 2.03 -15.19
CA TRP A 160 1.33 1.89 -16.55
C TRP A 160 2.79 1.42 -16.59
N ASN A 161 3.59 1.78 -15.61
CA ASN A 161 5.00 1.39 -15.53
C ASN A 161 5.24 -0.01 -14.97
N ASN A 162 4.21 -0.74 -14.53
CA ASN A 162 4.33 -2.15 -14.22
C ASN A 162 4.62 -2.95 -15.50
N LYS A 163 5.40 -4.04 -15.39
CA LYS A 163 5.84 -4.81 -16.57
C LYS A 163 4.72 -5.67 -17.17
N LYS A 164 3.83 -6.21 -16.32
CA LYS A 164 2.83 -7.20 -16.72
C LYS A 164 1.43 -6.59 -16.73
N ALA A 165 0.66 -6.84 -17.78
CA ALA A 165 -0.71 -6.41 -17.91
C ALA A 165 -1.58 -6.86 -16.72
N ASN A 166 -1.46 -8.12 -16.32
CA ASN A 166 -2.20 -8.71 -15.20
C ASN A 166 -1.69 -8.30 -13.81
N ASN A 167 -0.67 -7.46 -13.72
CA ASN A 167 -0.22 -6.83 -12.48
C ASN A 167 -0.59 -5.34 -12.47
N GLY A 168 -1.83 -5.02 -12.86
CA GLY A 168 -2.38 -3.68 -12.81
C GLY A 168 -1.82 -2.68 -13.83
N LYS A 169 -0.98 -3.12 -14.79
CA LYS A 169 -0.50 -2.22 -15.87
C LYS A 169 -1.66 -1.70 -16.70
N ASP A 170 -2.51 -2.60 -17.14
CA ASP A 170 -3.72 -2.28 -17.85
C ASP A 170 -4.91 -2.21 -16.87
N PRO A 171 -5.84 -1.27 -17.03
CA PRO A 171 -7.04 -1.24 -16.21
C PRO A 171 -7.94 -2.45 -16.49
N LEU A 172 -8.64 -2.94 -15.46
CA LEU A 172 -9.56 -4.07 -15.55
C LEU A 172 -10.77 -3.79 -16.44
N VAL A 173 -11.21 -2.53 -16.46
CA VAL A 173 -12.36 -2.06 -17.24
C VAL A 173 -12.13 -0.63 -17.71
N LEU A 174 -12.71 -0.26 -18.84
CA LEU A 174 -12.78 1.10 -19.29
C LEU A 174 -13.79 1.88 -18.43
N ALA A 175 -13.30 2.92 -17.75
CA ALA A 175 -14.09 3.67 -16.78
C ALA A 175 -14.06 5.18 -16.98
N ASP A 176 -13.37 5.65 -18.00
CA ASP A 176 -13.17 7.08 -18.30
C ASP A 176 -14.48 7.76 -18.70
N ASN A 177 -14.72 8.95 -18.18
CA ASN A 177 -15.67 9.90 -18.74
C ASN A 177 -15.04 10.59 -19.96
N PRO A 178 -15.84 11.10 -20.92
CA PRO A 178 -15.34 11.84 -22.08
C PRO A 178 -14.40 12.99 -21.68
N MET A 179 -13.43 13.29 -22.56
CA MET A 179 -12.57 14.46 -22.41
C MET A 179 -13.39 15.73 -22.16
N GLY A 180 -12.91 16.63 -21.31
CA GLY A 180 -13.61 17.83 -20.87
C GLY A 180 -14.64 17.59 -19.74
N GLN A 181 -14.85 16.37 -19.34
CA GLN A 181 -15.66 16.02 -18.17
C GLN A 181 -14.78 15.63 -16.97
N TRP A 182 -15.32 15.82 -15.75
CA TRP A 182 -14.64 15.43 -14.55
C TRP A 182 -14.62 13.90 -14.38
N ASN A 183 -13.47 13.37 -14.02
CA ASN A 183 -13.24 12.02 -13.60
C ASN A 183 -12.82 12.04 -12.11
N ARG A 184 -13.20 11.02 -11.34
CA ARG A 184 -12.81 10.84 -9.95
C ARG A 184 -11.93 9.63 -9.81
N LEU A 185 -10.75 9.82 -9.24
CA LEU A 185 -9.86 8.75 -8.82
C LEU A 185 -9.93 8.59 -7.30
N ARG A 186 -9.98 7.33 -6.85
CA ARG A 186 -9.72 6.89 -5.50
C ARG A 186 -8.61 5.85 -5.57
N ILE A 187 -7.55 6.06 -4.82
CA ILE A 187 -6.37 5.22 -4.80
C ILE A 187 -6.12 4.81 -3.36
N GLN A 188 -6.02 3.50 -3.09
CA GLN A 188 -5.58 2.97 -1.81
C GLN A 188 -4.23 2.28 -2.00
N GLN A 189 -3.24 2.66 -1.19
CA GLN A 189 -1.92 2.05 -1.25
C GLN A 189 -1.45 1.64 0.15
N ILE A 190 -1.16 0.34 0.32
CA ILE A 190 -0.57 -0.25 1.53
C ILE A 190 0.73 -0.95 1.14
N GLY A 191 1.86 -0.45 1.61
CA GLY A 191 3.15 -0.86 1.04
C GLY A 191 3.14 -0.66 -0.47
N ALA A 192 3.47 -1.70 -1.24
CA ALA A 192 3.36 -1.68 -2.69
C ALA A 192 1.96 -2.08 -3.22
N ARG A 193 1.08 -2.62 -2.35
CA ARG A 193 -0.27 -3.08 -2.74
C ARG A 193 -1.16 -1.89 -3.06
N THR A 194 -1.67 -1.86 -4.28
CA THR A 194 -2.39 -0.71 -4.82
C THR A 194 -3.73 -1.14 -5.40
N ASN A 195 -4.78 -0.46 -4.95
CA ASN A 195 -6.11 -0.48 -5.56
C ASN A 195 -6.41 0.87 -6.18
N VAL A 196 -7.00 0.89 -7.36
CA VAL A 196 -7.42 2.12 -8.03
C VAL A 196 -8.88 1.98 -8.48
N TRP A 197 -9.69 2.97 -8.14
CA TRP A 197 -11.05 3.13 -8.68
C TRP A 197 -11.11 4.42 -9.51
N LEU A 198 -11.67 4.30 -10.70
CA LEU A 198 -11.96 5.42 -11.58
C LEU A 198 -13.48 5.48 -11.78
N ASN A 199 -14.09 6.63 -11.43
CA ASN A 199 -15.54 6.81 -11.49
C ASN A 199 -16.31 5.66 -10.81
N ASP A 200 -15.88 5.30 -9.59
CA ASP A 200 -16.39 4.24 -8.72
C ASP A 200 -16.23 2.80 -9.28
N LYS A 201 -15.59 2.60 -10.43
CA LYS A 201 -15.25 1.27 -10.96
C LYS A 201 -13.83 0.89 -10.57
N LEU A 202 -13.66 -0.32 -10.04
CA LEU A 202 -12.35 -0.88 -9.73
C LEU A 202 -11.58 -1.14 -11.03
N VAL A 203 -10.47 -0.43 -11.23
CA VAL A 203 -9.63 -0.53 -12.43
C VAL A 203 -8.28 -1.18 -12.17
N VAL A 204 -7.81 -1.14 -10.93
CA VAL A 204 -6.65 -1.93 -10.46
C VAL A 204 -7.03 -2.58 -9.15
N ASP A 205 -6.86 -3.92 -9.07
CA ASP A 205 -7.17 -4.73 -7.91
C ASP A 205 -5.89 -5.33 -7.32
N TRP A 206 -5.53 -4.86 -6.13
CA TRP A 206 -4.45 -5.39 -5.28
C TRP A 206 -3.10 -5.62 -5.99
N ALA A 207 -2.82 -4.85 -7.04
CA ALA A 207 -1.58 -4.98 -7.78
C ALA A 207 -0.39 -4.48 -6.96
N SER A 208 0.73 -5.17 -7.04
CA SER A 208 1.99 -4.67 -6.48
C SER A 208 2.56 -3.61 -7.42
N MET A 209 2.63 -2.36 -6.98
CA MET A 209 3.27 -1.30 -7.75
C MET A 209 4.77 -1.52 -7.80
N GLU A 210 5.32 -1.68 -9.01
CA GLU A 210 6.74 -1.92 -9.20
C GLU A 210 7.55 -0.61 -9.05
N ASN A 211 8.74 -0.72 -8.46
CA ASN A 211 9.66 0.41 -8.39
C ASN A 211 10.24 0.70 -9.78
N PHE A 212 9.89 1.83 -10.36
CA PHE A 212 10.37 2.26 -11.68
C PHE A 212 11.86 2.58 -11.68
N TRP A 213 12.36 3.16 -10.60
CA TRP A 213 13.72 3.66 -10.49
C TRP A 213 14.75 2.56 -10.21
N ASP A 214 14.31 1.50 -9.53
CA ASP A 214 15.11 0.31 -9.23
C ASP A 214 14.22 -0.93 -9.16
N ARG A 215 14.19 -1.69 -10.25
CA ARG A 215 13.33 -2.88 -10.40
C ARG A 215 13.74 -4.05 -9.50
N SER A 216 14.91 -3.99 -8.87
CA SER A 216 15.39 -5.00 -7.92
C SER A 216 14.85 -4.78 -6.50
N ARG A 217 14.24 -3.63 -6.23
CA ARG A 217 13.69 -3.25 -4.93
C ARG A 217 12.18 -3.11 -4.99
N ALA A 218 11.52 -3.33 -3.86
CA ALA A 218 10.11 -3.00 -3.72
C ALA A 218 9.86 -1.48 -3.88
N HIS A 219 8.60 -1.12 -4.07
CA HIS A 219 8.16 0.28 -4.08
C HIS A 219 8.57 0.99 -2.79
N PHE A 220 8.88 2.29 -2.87
CA PHE A 220 9.32 3.07 -1.70
C PHE A 220 8.32 3.02 -0.55
N PRO A 221 8.78 2.93 0.71
CA PRO A 221 7.88 2.89 1.88
C PRO A 221 7.18 4.23 2.12
N THR A 222 7.84 5.35 1.81
CA THR A 222 7.29 6.73 1.89
C THR A 222 7.73 7.55 0.68
N GLY A 223 7.03 8.64 0.44
CA GLY A 223 7.37 9.62 -0.58
C GLY A 223 6.22 10.55 -0.92
N PRO A 224 6.46 11.61 -1.70
CA PRO A 224 5.45 12.58 -2.06
C PRO A 224 4.46 12.07 -3.12
N ILE A 225 3.31 12.72 -3.18
CA ILE A 225 2.37 12.63 -4.30
C ILE A 225 2.78 13.66 -5.36
N GLN A 226 2.79 13.23 -6.64
CA GLN A 226 3.11 14.15 -7.73
C GLN A 226 2.02 14.11 -8.82
N LEU A 227 1.62 15.29 -9.29
CA LEU A 227 0.76 15.46 -10.45
C LEU A 227 1.65 15.70 -11.66
N GLN A 228 1.57 14.77 -12.63
CA GLN A 228 2.47 14.76 -13.79
C GLN A 228 2.02 15.77 -14.86
N THR A 229 2.99 16.39 -15.51
CA THR A 229 2.84 17.12 -16.76
C THR A 229 3.37 16.27 -17.91
N HIS A 230 2.58 16.04 -18.97
CA HIS A 230 3.04 15.25 -20.12
C HIS A 230 2.34 15.62 -21.42
N GLY A 231 1.65 16.77 -21.47
CA GLY A 231 0.99 17.33 -22.64
C GLY A 231 -0.52 17.45 -22.50
N GLY A 232 -1.04 18.56 -23.05
CA GLY A 232 -2.44 18.97 -22.95
C GLY A 232 -2.82 19.55 -21.58
N GLU A 233 -3.78 20.47 -21.60
CA GLU A 233 -4.29 21.05 -20.35
C GLU A 233 -4.99 19.98 -19.49
N ILE A 234 -4.70 19.98 -18.21
CA ILE A 234 -5.38 19.17 -17.21
C ILE A 234 -5.71 20.02 -15.99
N ARG A 235 -6.89 19.81 -15.41
CA ARG A 235 -7.39 20.48 -14.21
C ARG A 235 -7.64 19.49 -13.11
N TRP A 236 -7.40 19.92 -11.87
CA TRP A 236 -7.52 19.11 -10.68
C TRP A 236 -8.29 19.84 -9.60
N ARG A 237 -9.07 19.08 -8.82
CA ARG A 237 -9.77 19.57 -7.60
C ARG A 237 -10.00 18.41 -6.64
N ASN A 238 -10.53 18.73 -5.45
CA ASN A 238 -10.89 17.71 -4.47
C ASN A 238 -9.73 16.78 -4.15
N VAL A 239 -8.54 17.37 -3.90
CA VAL A 239 -7.30 16.64 -3.64
C VAL A 239 -7.22 16.32 -2.16
N PHE A 240 -7.50 15.08 -1.78
CA PHE A 240 -7.62 14.64 -0.40
C PHE A 240 -6.79 13.40 -0.12
N ILE A 241 -6.21 13.32 1.07
CA ILE A 241 -5.50 12.15 1.54
C ILE A 241 -5.95 11.76 2.94
N LYS A 242 -6.04 10.45 3.19
CA LYS A 242 -6.21 9.86 4.50
C LYS A 242 -5.05 8.91 4.74
N GLU A 243 -4.21 9.22 5.72
CA GLU A 243 -3.14 8.32 6.15
C GLU A 243 -3.76 7.10 6.86
N ILE A 244 -3.23 5.92 6.60
CA ILE A 244 -3.69 4.65 7.14
C ILE A 244 -2.63 4.19 8.17
N ASP A 245 -3.04 4.08 9.42
CA ASP A 245 -2.15 3.63 10.49
C ASP A 245 -1.81 2.13 10.39
N ALA A 246 -0.85 1.69 11.20
CA ALA A 246 -0.35 0.33 11.19
C ALA A 246 -1.43 -0.72 11.45
N GLU A 247 -2.35 -0.46 12.38
CA GLU A 247 -3.44 -1.40 12.72
C GLU A 247 -4.44 -1.53 11.58
N ALA A 248 -4.87 -0.41 11.00
CA ALA A 248 -5.77 -0.39 9.86
C ALA A 248 -5.11 -1.03 8.61
N ALA A 249 -3.83 -0.76 8.37
CA ALA A 249 -3.07 -1.37 7.28
C ALA A 249 -2.97 -2.89 7.44
N ASN A 250 -2.63 -3.39 8.64
CA ASN A 250 -2.58 -4.83 8.92
C ASN A 250 -3.92 -5.50 8.72
N LYS A 251 -5.02 -4.85 9.15
CA LYS A 251 -6.37 -5.36 8.93
C LYS A 251 -6.69 -5.47 7.43
N ILE A 252 -6.31 -4.48 6.63
CA ILE A 252 -6.50 -4.51 5.17
C ILE A 252 -5.67 -5.65 4.56
N LEU A 253 -4.38 -5.75 4.90
CA LEU A 253 -3.48 -6.79 4.41
C LEU A 253 -3.98 -8.21 4.76
N SER A 254 -4.39 -8.42 6.01
CA SER A 254 -4.87 -9.73 6.48
C SER A 254 -6.22 -10.12 5.90
N SER A 255 -7.09 -9.17 5.58
CA SER A 255 -8.42 -9.44 5.03
C SER A 255 -8.39 -9.79 3.54
N HIS A 256 -7.39 -9.34 2.80
CA HIS A 256 -7.27 -9.67 1.39
C HIS A 256 -6.91 -11.15 1.22
N THR A 257 -7.64 -11.86 0.33
CA THR A 257 -7.44 -13.31 0.06
C THR A 257 -7.35 -14.17 1.33
N ASN A 258 -8.24 -13.90 2.32
CA ASN A 258 -8.23 -14.61 3.59
C ASN A 258 -8.72 -16.07 3.51
N GLU A 259 -9.24 -16.49 2.36
CA GLU A 259 -9.74 -17.84 2.14
C GLU A 259 -8.63 -18.89 2.26
N GLY A 260 -8.92 -19.96 3.00
CA GLY A 260 -8.02 -21.09 3.22
C GLY A 260 -6.99 -20.91 4.32
N PHE A 261 -6.94 -19.74 4.99
CA PHE A 261 -6.10 -19.58 6.17
C PHE A 261 -6.75 -20.16 7.43
N THR A 262 -5.96 -20.90 8.20
CA THR A 262 -6.34 -21.44 9.53
C THR A 262 -5.42 -20.87 10.59
N PRO A 263 -5.93 -20.40 11.75
CA PRO A 263 -5.11 -19.99 12.87
C PRO A 263 -4.23 -21.14 13.37
N ILE A 264 -2.96 -20.85 13.64
CA ILE A 264 -2.00 -21.79 14.30
C ILE A 264 -1.68 -21.36 15.74
N PHE A 265 -2.18 -20.21 16.16
CA PHE A 265 -2.13 -19.69 17.52
C PHE A 265 -3.52 -19.17 17.89
N ASN A 266 -4.04 -19.62 19.05
CA ASN A 266 -5.41 -19.34 19.48
C ASN A 266 -5.53 -18.10 20.40
N GLY A 267 -4.40 -17.46 20.74
CA GLY A 267 -4.34 -16.30 21.62
C GLY A 267 -4.58 -16.60 23.12
N LYS A 268 -4.69 -17.87 23.52
CA LYS A 268 -5.07 -18.26 24.89
C LYS A 268 -4.06 -19.16 25.57
N ASP A 269 -3.56 -20.16 24.87
CA ASP A 269 -2.66 -21.18 25.39
C ASP A 269 -1.73 -21.70 24.29
N PHE A 270 -0.84 -22.63 24.64
CA PHE A 270 0.12 -23.22 23.70
C PHE A 270 -0.44 -24.46 22.97
N ALA A 271 -1.76 -24.66 22.93
CA ALA A 271 -2.35 -25.77 22.19
C ALA A 271 -1.95 -25.71 20.70
N GLY A 272 -1.45 -26.83 20.18
CA GLY A 272 -0.93 -26.91 18.80
C GLY A 272 0.50 -26.41 18.62
N LEU A 273 1.18 -25.99 19.69
CA LEU A 273 2.58 -25.60 19.71
C LEU A 273 3.40 -26.58 20.56
N ALA A 274 4.67 -26.72 20.22
CA ALA A 274 5.65 -27.59 20.89
C ALA A 274 7.00 -26.86 21.04
N GLY A 275 7.98 -27.55 21.63
CA GLY A 275 9.32 -26.99 21.87
C GLY A 275 9.44 -26.29 23.22
N ASP A 276 10.17 -25.21 23.27
CA ASP A 276 10.52 -24.47 24.49
C ASP A 276 9.37 -23.58 25.01
N VAL A 277 8.16 -24.14 25.18
CA VAL A 277 6.96 -23.37 25.57
C VAL A 277 7.10 -22.70 26.93
N ASP A 278 7.90 -23.26 27.85
CA ASP A 278 8.20 -22.70 29.17
C ASP A 278 8.99 -21.40 29.12
N LYS A 279 9.66 -21.12 27.99
CA LYS A 279 10.42 -19.89 27.71
C LYS A 279 9.58 -18.79 27.06
N TYR A 280 8.32 -19.09 26.77
CA TYR A 280 7.37 -18.15 26.18
C TYR A 280 6.24 -17.82 27.18
N GLU A 281 5.55 -16.75 26.91
CA GLU A 281 4.35 -16.33 27.65
C GLU A 281 3.27 -15.85 26.70
N ILE A 282 2.03 -15.90 27.15
CA ILE A 282 0.87 -15.38 26.44
C ILE A 282 0.19 -14.39 27.37
N LYS A 283 0.04 -13.14 26.89
CA LYS A 283 -0.63 -12.08 27.60
C LYS A 283 -1.53 -11.30 26.66
N ASP A 284 -2.80 -11.12 27.01
CA ASP A 284 -3.77 -10.36 26.23
C ASP A 284 -3.86 -10.79 24.75
N GLY A 285 -3.74 -12.10 24.48
CA GLY A 285 -3.77 -12.65 23.13
C GLY A 285 -2.45 -12.53 22.35
N ILE A 286 -1.39 -12.04 22.99
CA ILE A 286 -0.06 -11.82 22.41
C ILE A 286 0.88 -12.89 22.92
N LEU A 287 1.59 -13.55 22.01
CA LEU A 287 2.65 -14.51 22.29
C LEU A 287 3.99 -13.79 22.27
N SER A 288 4.84 -13.97 23.29
CA SER A 288 6.21 -13.45 23.28
C SER A 288 7.17 -14.40 23.98
N ASN A 289 8.44 -14.38 23.59
CA ASN A 289 9.46 -14.99 24.44
C ASN A 289 9.68 -14.13 25.67
N LYS A 290 9.88 -14.81 26.82
CA LYS A 290 10.19 -14.15 28.09
C LYS A 290 11.51 -13.39 27.99
N ASN A 291 11.59 -12.26 28.66
CA ASN A 291 12.80 -11.42 28.63
C ASN A 291 14.04 -12.22 29.09
N LYS A 292 15.13 -12.08 28.35
CA LYS A 292 16.41 -12.80 28.55
C LYS A 292 16.30 -14.33 28.41
N GLN A 293 15.23 -14.84 27.80
CA GLN A 293 15.06 -16.25 27.47
C GLN A 293 15.25 -16.49 25.98
N SER A 294 16.04 -17.48 25.63
CA SER A 294 16.18 -17.97 24.26
C SER A 294 15.58 -19.35 24.14
N GLY A 295 14.90 -19.63 23.04
CA GLY A 295 14.31 -20.93 22.78
C GLY A 295 13.47 -20.94 21.53
N THR A 296 13.20 -22.13 21.01
CA THR A 296 12.39 -22.30 19.80
C THR A 296 11.07 -22.95 20.14
N ILE A 297 9.98 -22.25 19.81
CA ILE A 297 8.61 -22.78 19.84
C ILE A 297 8.16 -23.00 18.40
N TYR A 298 7.42 -24.10 18.14
CA TYR A 298 7.03 -24.46 16.79
C TYR A 298 5.68 -25.18 16.75
N THR A 299 5.04 -25.22 15.58
CA THR A 299 3.77 -25.92 15.39
C THR A 299 3.94 -27.42 15.62
N ALA A 300 3.01 -28.07 16.32
CA ALA A 300 3.00 -29.53 16.46
C ALA A 300 2.82 -30.25 15.11
N LYS A 301 2.12 -29.59 14.16
CA LYS A 301 1.94 -30.07 12.78
C LYS A 301 3.09 -29.60 11.90
N GLU A 302 3.49 -30.44 10.96
CA GLU A 302 4.45 -30.11 9.91
C GLU A 302 3.75 -29.68 8.61
N TYR A 303 4.44 -28.86 7.83
CA TYR A 303 3.97 -28.33 6.55
C TYR A 303 5.03 -28.47 5.45
N SER A 304 4.59 -28.71 4.22
CA SER A 304 5.44 -28.72 3.01
C SER A 304 5.38 -27.36 2.32
N ASP A 305 4.40 -27.13 1.50
CA ASP A 305 4.16 -25.87 0.80
C ASP A 305 3.04 -25.09 1.50
N PHE A 306 3.26 -23.83 1.78
CA PHE A 306 2.31 -23.03 2.55
C PHE A 306 2.50 -21.52 2.33
N VAL A 307 1.47 -20.77 2.74
CA VAL A 307 1.56 -19.33 3.02
C VAL A 307 1.32 -19.14 4.51
N ALA A 308 2.25 -18.50 5.20
CA ALA A 308 2.10 -18.12 6.62
C ALA A 308 1.88 -16.62 6.74
N ARG A 309 1.01 -16.20 7.64
CA ARG A 309 0.77 -14.81 8.02
C ARG A 309 0.99 -14.63 9.51
N LEU A 310 1.63 -13.55 9.89
CA LEU A 310 1.84 -13.17 11.28
C LEU A 310 1.92 -11.65 11.41
N GLU A 311 1.51 -11.18 12.57
CA GLU A 311 1.87 -9.83 13.00
C GLU A 311 2.92 -9.93 14.10
N PHE A 312 3.92 -9.06 14.02
CA PHE A 312 4.97 -8.97 15.02
C PHE A 312 5.25 -7.53 15.42
N ARG A 313 5.71 -7.34 16.65
CA ARG A 313 6.11 -6.04 17.20
C ARG A 313 7.48 -6.16 17.85
N LEU A 314 8.41 -5.32 17.39
CA LEU A 314 9.79 -5.32 17.87
C LEU A 314 9.97 -4.34 19.04
N PRO A 315 10.59 -4.75 20.14
CA PRO A 315 11.20 -3.82 21.09
C PRO A 315 12.51 -3.27 20.50
N PRO A 316 13.12 -2.22 21.11
CA PRO A 316 14.48 -1.81 20.76
C PRO A 316 15.46 -2.97 20.82
N ALA A 317 16.29 -3.14 19.79
CA ALA A 317 17.18 -4.28 19.59
C ALA A 317 16.46 -5.64 19.59
N GLY A 318 15.19 -5.69 19.22
CA GLY A 318 14.42 -6.93 19.12
C GLY A 318 15.06 -7.92 18.16
N ASN A 319 15.16 -9.18 18.58
CA ASN A 319 15.76 -10.25 17.77
C ASN A 319 14.97 -11.55 17.96
N ASN A 320 14.55 -12.14 16.86
CA ASN A 320 13.83 -13.41 16.77
C ASN A 320 14.02 -13.96 15.35
N GLY A 321 13.48 -15.13 15.05
CA GLY A 321 13.48 -15.71 13.73
C GLY A 321 12.21 -16.51 13.44
N LEU A 322 11.80 -16.57 12.20
CA LEU A 322 10.75 -17.47 11.73
C LEU A 322 11.39 -18.71 11.16
N ALA A 323 11.31 -19.84 11.88
CA ALA A 323 11.86 -21.10 11.47
C ALA A 323 10.99 -21.77 10.40
N ILE A 324 11.55 -22.03 9.23
CA ILE A 324 10.86 -22.60 8.06
C ILE A 324 11.24 -24.06 7.93
N ARG A 325 10.25 -24.96 7.91
CA ARG A 325 10.41 -26.42 7.84
C ARG A 325 11.43 -26.92 8.85
N TYR A 326 11.27 -26.46 10.09
CA TYR A 326 12.15 -26.84 11.20
C TYR A 326 11.94 -28.31 11.60
N PRO A 327 13.00 -29.11 11.82
CA PRO A 327 12.85 -30.52 12.17
C PRO A 327 12.50 -30.81 13.64
N GLY A 328 12.32 -29.75 14.48
CA GLY A 328 12.00 -29.88 15.91
C GLY A 328 13.23 -29.97 16.82
N SER A 329 14.45 -29.90 16.28
CA SER A 329 15.69 -29.93 17.05
C SER A 329 16.86 -29.24 16.34
N GLY A 330 17.82 -28.78 17.12
CA GLY A 330 18.98 -28.03 16.62
C GLY A 330 18.67 -26.55 16.41
N ASP A 331 19.62 -25.81 15.85
CA ASP A 331 19.48 -24.39 15.57
C ASP A 331 18.65 -24.19 14.28
N PRO A 332 17.48 -23.50 14.34
CA PRO A 332 16.60 -23.31 13.19
C PRO A 332 17.26 -22.71 11.96
N ALA A 333 18.25 -21.82 12.16
CA ALA A 333 18.97 -21.17 11.06
C ALA A 333 19.73 -22.16 10.18
N TYR A 334 20.11 -23.32 10.71
CA TYR A 334 20.92 -24.29 10.00
C TYR A 334 20.23 -25.64 9.79
N THR A 335 19.44 -26.10 10.78
CA THR A 335 18.78 -27.42 10.72
C THR A 335 17.41 -27.37 10.06
N GLY A 336 16.73 -26.23 10.09
CA GLY A 336 15.55 -25.95 9.27
C GLY A 336 15.90 -25.68 7.80
N MET A 337 14.89 -25.58 6.95
CA MET A 337 15.09 -25.10 5.57
C MET A 337 15.78 -23.75 5.56
N CYS A 338 15.34 -22.83 6.41
CA CYS A 338 16.04 -21.61 6.81
C CYS A 338 15.35 -21.00 8.03
N GLU A 339 16.02 -20.05 8.65
CA GLU A 339 15.40 -19.04 9.50
C GLU A 339 15.22 -17.75 8.70
N LEU A 340 14.02 -17.19 8.69
CA LEU A 340 13.79 -15.83 8.21
C LEU A 340 13.95 -14.88 9.39
N GLN A 341 14.97 -14.03 9.33
CA GLN A 341 15.31 -13.13 10.43
C GLN A 341 14.16 -12.17 10.77
N ILE A 342 13.87 -12.00 12.06
CA ILE A 342 12.98 -10.99 12.63
C ILE A 342 13.83 -10.10 13.55
N LEU A 343 14.20 -8.91 13.08
CA LEU A 343 15.22 -8.08 13.71
C LEU A 343 14.90 -6.60 13.63
N ASP A 344 15.16 -5.85 14.69
CA ASP A 344 15.24 -4.39 14.65
C ASP A 344 16.51 -3.95 13.89
N SER A 345 16.46 -4.05 12.58
CA SER A 345 17.61 -3.88 11.68
C SER A 345 18.23 -2.49 11.69
N GLU A 346 17.54 -1.51 12.25
CA GLU A 346 18.01 -0.12 12.29
C GLU A 346 18.69 0.23 13.64
N HIS A 347 18.64 -0.68 14.62
CA HIS A 347 19.34 -0.49 15.91
C HIS A 347 20.85 -0.49 15.72
N GLU A 348 21.55 0.44 16.38
CA GLU A 348 22.99 0.66 16.24
C GLU A 348 23.84 -0.59 16.49
N SER A 349 23.44 -1.44 17.44
CA SER A 349 24.16 -2.69 17.74
C SER A 349 24.19 -3.70 16.58
N TYR A 350 23.30 -3.53 15.59
CA TYR A 350 23.20 -4.38 14.40
C TYR A 350 23.81 -3.76 13.15
N ALA A 351 24.35 -2.54 13.24
CA ALA A 351 24.98 -1.85 12.10
C ALA A 351 26.10 -2.67 11.42
N PRO A 352 26.95 -3.49 12.13
CA PRO A 352 28.02 -4.23 11.49
C PRO A 352 27.60 -5.60 10.93
N LEU A 353 26.30 -5.96 10.97
CA LEU A 353 25.85 -7.26 10.48
C LEU A 353 26.01 -7.42 8.97
N ASP A 354 26.25 -8.65 8.55
CA ASP A 354 26.18 -9.02 7.13
C ASP A 354 24.77 -8.79 6.58
N PRO A 355 24.59 -8.31 5.34
CA PRO A 355 23.27 -8.10 4.75
C PRO A 355 22.30 -9.28 4.87
N ARG A 356 22.81 -10.52 4.90
CA ARG A 356 22.01 -11.74 5.06
C ARG A 356 21.57 -12.04 6.49
N GLN A 357 21.80 -11.13 7.42
CA GLN A 357 21.39 -11.22 8.83
C GLN A 357 20.35 -10.17 9.22
N TYR A 358 19.95 -9.27 8.31
CA TYR A 358 18.91 -8.31 8.57
C TYR A 358 17.51 -8.91 8.40
N HIS A 359 16.52 -8.23 8.94
CA HIS A 359 15.12 -8.65 8.91
C HIS A 359 14.66 -9.14 7.54
N GLY A 360 13.93 -10.26 7.51
CA GLY A 360 13.36 -10.88 6.31
C GLY A 360 14.34 -11.71 5.49
N SER A 361 15.67 -11.65 5.78
CA SER A 361 16.68 -12.46 5.10
C SER A 361 16.53 -13.93 5.43
N ALA A 362 16.78 -14.82 4.44
CA ALA A 362 17.09 -16.22 4.71
C ALA A 362 18.49 -16.25 5.32
N TYR A 363 18.55 -16.41 6.64
CA TYR A 363 19.73 -16.18 7.47
C TYR A 363 21.00 -16.81 6.89
N GLY A 364 22.02 -15.99 6.69
CA GLY A 364 23.31 -16.42 6.16
C GLY A 364 23.32 -16.82 4.67
N MET A 365 22.17 -16.97 4.01
CA MET A 365 22.06 -17.46 2.63
C MET A 365 21.66 -16.38 1.63
N ALA A 366 20.53 -15.68 1.86
CA ALA A 366 20.03 -14.65 0.93
C ALA A 366 19.57 -13.40 1.70
N ALA A 367 19.99 -12.23 1.22
CA ALA A 367 19.68 -10.95 1.85
C ALA A 367 18.32 -10.41 1.40
N ALA A 368 17.50 -9.95 2.34
CA ALA A 368 16.30 -9.16 2.07
C ALA A 368 16.61 -7.68 1.85
N THR A 369 15.71 -6.98 1.16
CA THR A 369 15.77 -5.53 1.01
C THR A 369 15.35 -4.84 2.30
N ARG A 370 16.18 -3.90 2.78
CA ARG A 370 15.96 -3.15 4.04
C ARG A 370 15.08 -1.91 3.83
N GLY A 371 14.57 -1.35 4.96
CA GLY A 371 13.87 -0.07 5.01
C GLY A 371 12.33 -0.19 4.95
N TYR A 372 11.77 -1.38 5.18
CA TYR A 372 10.32 -1.63 5.12
C TYR A 372 9.70 -1.99 6.48
N LEU A 373 10.50 -2.06 7.55
CA LEU A 373 9.99 -2.17 8.91
C LEU A 373 9.29 -0.88 9.32
N ARG A 374 8.20 -1.01 10.05
CA ARG A 374 7.61 0.11 10.78
C ARG A 374 8.47 0.47 12.00
N PRO A 375 8.34 1.68 12.53
CA PRO A 375 9.04 2.09 13.74
C PRO A 375 8.88 1.08 14.88
N VAL A 376 9.92 0.95 15.70
CA VAL A 376 9.90 0.11 16.91
C VAL A 376 8.66 0.40 17.76
N GLY A 377 8.03 -0.64 18.29
CA GLY A 377 6.78 -0.55 19.05
C GLY A 377 5.50 -0.55 18.19
N GLN A 378 5.59 -0.51 16.87
CA GLN A 378 4.45 -0.68 15.97
C GLN A 378 4.32 -2.11 15.46
N TRP A 379 3.08 -2.55 15.20
CA TRP A 379 2.80 -3.86 14.63
C TRP A 379 3.12 -3.91 13.14
N ASN A 380 3.99 -4.82 12.74
CA ASN A 380 4.26 -5.17 11.36
C ASN A 380 3.40 -6.36 10.93
N PHE A 381 3.03 -6.44 9.66
CA PHE A 381 2.40 -7.60 9.03
C PHE A 381 3.38 -8.27 8.09
N GLN A 382 3.56 -9.58 8.24
CA GLN A 382 4.41 -10.35 7.34
C GLN A 382 3.65 -11.54 6.77
N GLU A 383 3.77 -11.71 5.46
CA GLU A 383 3.31 -12.89 4.73
C GLU A 383 4.53 -13.60 4.14
N VAL A 384 4.61 -14.91 4.35
CA VAL A 384 5.68 -15.75 3.85
C VAL A 384 5.09 -16.86 3.01
N THR A 385 5.45 -16.93 1.72
CA THR A 385 5.11 -18.03 0.83
C THR A 385 6.31 -18.96 0.71
N VAL A 386 6.09 -20.24 0.98
CA VAL A 386 7.07 -21.32 0.78
C VAL A 386 6.50 -22.30 -0.22
N LYS A 387 7.17 -22.47 -1.37
CA LYS A 387 6.77 -23.41 -2.42
C LYS A 387 7.99 -24.11 -3.00
N GLY A 388 8.11 -25.43 -2.80
CA GLY A 388 9.33 -26.16 -3.12
C GLY A 388 10.53 -25.53 -2.39
N SER A 389 11.56 -25.14 -3.13
CA SER A 389 12.74 -24.43 -2.63
C SER A 389 12.61 -22.90 -2.65
N THR A 390 11.50 -22.37 -3.17
CA THR A 390 11.27 -20.92 -3.29
C THR A 390 10.66 -20.35 -2.02
N ILE A 391 11.18 -19.22 -1.58
CA ILE A 391 10.68 -18.42 -0.45
C ILE A 391 10.41 -16.99 -0.95
N LYS A 392 9.22 -16.48 -0.63
CA LYS A 392 8.88 -15.08 -0.81
C LYS A 392 8.45 -14.49 0.54
N VAL A 393 9.04 -13.36 0.91
CA VAL A 393 8.69 -12.60 2.11
C VAL A 393 8.11 -11.27 1.70
N GLU A 394 6.87 -11.01 2.11
CA GLU A 394 6.19 -9.73 1.94
C GLU A 394 6.01 -9.10 3.33
N LEU A 395 6.59 -7.92 3.52
CA LEU A 395 6.53 -7.14 4.74
C LEU A 395 5.71 -5.88 4.51
N ASN A 396 4.66 -5.68 5.31
CA ASN A 396 3.80 -4.49 5.23
C ASN A 396 3.31 -4.19 3.80
N GLY A 397 2.98 -5.26 3.02
CA GLY A 397 2.52 -5.14 1.64
C GLY A 397 3.62 -4.95 0.58
N SER A 398 4.90 -5.09 0.95
CA SER A 398 6.04 -4.96 0.04
C SER A 398 6.87 -6.24 0.02
N VAL A 399 7.17 -6.78 -1.16
CA VAL A 399 8.04 -7.96 -1.31
C VAL A 399 9.48 -7.54 -1.03
N ILE A 400 10.06 -8.03 0.06
CA ILE A 400 11.43 -7.71 0.48
C ILE A 400 12.43 -8.81 0.16
N LEU A 401 11.96 -10.05 -0.04
CA LEU A 401 12.76 -11.18 -0.47
C LEU A 401 11.93 -12.08 -1.39
N GLU A 402 12.50 -12.49 -2.50
CA GLU A 402 12.01 -13.60 -3.32
C GLU A 402 13.25 -14.35 -3.84
N THR A 403 13.41 -15.61 -3.44
CA THR A 403 14.61 -16.38 -3.73
C THR A 403 14.28 -17.87 -3.84
N ASP A 404 15.03 -18.57 -4.70
CA ASP A 404 15.05 -20.02 -4.78
C ASP A 404 16.35 -20.53 -4.12
N LEU A 405 16.23 -21.15 -2.93
CA LEU A 405 17.36 -21.62 -2.17
C LEU A 405 18.16 -22.73 -2.90
N SER A 406 17.55 -23.46 -3.84
CA SER A 406 18.22 -24.50 -4.63
C SER A 406 19.26 -23.93 -5.60
N THR A 407 19.08 -22.67 -6.00
CA THR A 407 19.99 -22.00 -6.95
C THR A 407 21.16 -21.30 -6.29
N LEU A 408 21.17 -21.21 -4.95
CA LEU A 408 22.20 -20.50 -4.22
C LEU A 408 23.48 -21.34 -4.10
N ASP A 409 24.62 -20.70 -4.31
CA ASP A 409 25.94 -21.32 -4.15
C ASP A 409 26.33 -21.41 -2.65
N PRO A 410 26.41 -22.61 -2.07
CA PRO A 410 26.77 -22.78 -0.65
C PRO A 410 28.15 -22.20 -0.29
N LYS A 411 29.05 -22.05 -1.25
CA LYS A 411 30.37 -21.43 -1.02
C LYS A 411 30.27 -19.94 -0.71
N LYS A 412 29.14 -19.33 -1.06
CA LYS A 412 28.85 -17.91 -0.83
C LYS A 412 28.07 -17.67 0.45
N PHE A 413 27.69 -18.72 1.19
CA PHE A 413 26.99 -18.56 2.47
C PHE A 413 27.87 -17.85 3.49
N LYS A 414 27.24 -17.11 4.38
CA LYS A 414 27.95 -16.37 5.43
C LYS A 414 28.83 -17.32 6.26
N SER A 415 30.08 -16.92 6.44
CA SER A 415 31.05 -17.64 7.30
C SER A 415 31.28 -19.10 6.91
N GLY A 416 30.99 -19.51 5.66
CA GLY A 416 31.11 -20.90 5.21
C GLY A 416 30.19 -21.87 5.98
N SER A 417 29.13 -21.37 6.62
CA SER A 417 28.16 -22.17 7.38
C SER A 417 27.52 -23.21 6.47
N LYS A 418 27.49 -24.44 6.95
CA LYS A 418 26.67 -25.47 6.33
C LYS A 418 25.23 -25.29 6.77
N HIS A 419 24.31 -25.26 5.81
CA HIS A 419 22.88 -25.28 6.08
C HIS A 419 22.32 -26.66 5.68
N PRO A 420 22.51 -27.70 6.52
CA PRO A 420 22.14 -29.07 6.17
C PRO A 420 20.63 -29.26 5.99
N GLY A 421 19.83 -28.41 6.61
CA GLY A 421 18.36 -28.41 6.46
C GLY A 421 17.82 -27.73 5.23
N LYS A 422 18.67 -27.02 4.44
CA LYS A 422 18.28 -26.18 3.31
C LYS A 422 17.33 -26.86 2.30
N ASP A 423 17.50 -28.14 2.10
CA ASP A 423 16.74 -28.93 1.13
C ASP A 423 15.55 -29.70 1.73
N LEU A 424 15.19 -29.42 2.97
CA LEU A 424 14.00 -29.99 3.61
C LEU A 424 12.72 -29.60 2.85
N THR A 425 11.92 -30.62 2.53
CA THR A 425 10.65 -30.43 1.80
C THR A 425 9.44 -30.35 2.74
N LYS A 426 9.63 -30.66 4.04
CA LYS A 426 8.58 -30.65 5.07
C LYS A 426 9.20 -30.39 6.46
N GLY A 427 8.44 -29.78 7.35
CA GLY A 427 8.81 -29.55 8.73
C GLY A 427 7.88 -28.54 9.41
N HIS A 428 8.23 -28.15 10.61
CA HIS A 428 7.45 -27.25 11.45
C HIS A 428 7.66 -25.78 11.05
N LEU A 429 6.65 -24.95 11.33
CA LEU A 429 6.79 -23.49 11.35
C LEU A 429 7.04 -23.08 12.80
N GLY A 430 8.08 -22.29 13.07
CA GLY A 430 8.44 -21.94 14.42
C GLY A 430 8.91 -20.51 14.62
N LEU A 431 9.07 -20.11 15.88
CA LEU A 431 9.62 -18.83 16.31
C LEU A 431 10.89 -19.12 17.11
N ALA A 432 12.02 -18.59 16.66
CA ALA A 432 13.33 -18.74 17.27
C ALA A 432 13.64 -17.53 18.15
N GLY A 433 13.23 -17.57 19.41
CA GLY A 433 13.39 -16.48 20.37
C GLY A 433 14.83 -16.31 20.82
N HIS A 434 15.28 -15.07 20.82
CA HIS A 434 16.51 -14.62 21.46
C HIS A 434 16.20 -13.83 22.75
N ASN A 435 17.15 -13.11 23.29
CA ASN A 435 17.03 -12.47 24.60
C ASN A 435 15.98 -11.34 24.72
N ALA A 436 15.54 -10.77 23.60
CA ALA A 436 14.57 -9.68 23.59
C ALA A 436 13.13 -10.21 23.41
N PRO A 437 12.12 -9.70 24.13
CA PRO A 437 10.73 -10.15 24.05
C PRO A 437 10.06 -9.57 22.79
N VAL A 438 10.26 -10.23 21.65
CA VAL A 438 9.50 -9.92 20.42
C VAL A 438 8.10 -10.47 20.57
N GLU A 439 7.11 -9.66 20.22
CA GLU A 439 5.70 -9.99 20.34
C GLU A 439 5.08 -10.44 19.03
N PHE A 440 4.19 -11.42 19.10
CA PHE A 440 3.50 -12.02 17.95
C PHE A 440 2.01 -12.16 18.21
N ARG A 441 1.19 -11.97 17.17
CA ARG A 441 -0.24 -12.24 17.18
C ARG A 441 -0.74 -12.61 15.78
N ASN A 442 -1.98 -13.08 15.69
CA ASN A 442 -2.65 -13.36 14.41
C ASN A 442 -1.87 -14.32 13.48
N LEU A 443 -1.21 -15.34 14.11
CA LEU A 443 -0.49 -16.34 13.35
C LEU A 443 -1.47 -17.28 12.65
N SER A 444 -1.36 -17.39 11.36
CA SER A 444 -2.21 -18.25 10.54
C SER A 444 -1.44 -18.85 9.37
N ILE A 445 -1.93 -19.96 8.84
CA ILE A 445 -1.31 -20.68 7.75
C ILE A 445 -2.36 -21.16 6.73
N LYS A 446 -1.98 -21.10 5.46
CA LYS A 446 -2.71 -21.71 4.33
C LYS A 446 -1.79 -22.74 3.68
N VAL A 447 -2.22 -23.98 3.68
CA VAL A 447 -1.51 -25.07 2.97
C VAL A 447 -1.74 -24.89 1.49
N LEU A 448 -0.69 -25.00 0.70
CA LEU A 448 -0.75 -25.01 -0.76
C LEU A 448 -0.79 -26.46 -1.26
N GLU A 449 -1.59 -26.70 -2.28
CA GLU A 449 -1.70 -27.98 -2.97
C GLU A 449 -0.63 -28.14 -4.04
#